data_ba8a0e7bc0c39a5a8296a80e56fe153b
#
_entry.id   ba8a0e7bc0c39a5a8296a80e56fe153b
#
_cell.length_a   1.000
_cell.length_b   1.000
_cell.length_c   1.000
_cell.angle_alpha   90.00
_cell.angle_beta   90.00
_cell.angle_gamma   90.00
#
_symmetry.space_group_name_H-M   'P 1'
#
loop_
_entity.id
_entity.type
_entity.pdbx_description
1 polymer ?
#
loop_
_entity_poly.entity_id
_entity_poly.type
_entity_poly.pdbx_seq_one_letter_code
_entity_poly.pdbx_strand_id
1 'polypeptide(L)'
;MLQKKITTVKKIALCIVAISMLIGYTFLLYDEKDTLIKATEYALEEVIEKDFQEREFTELKYAGRKLGRKVKGVTVVTENGEEDFEFEDSIDERIAHRLVTQYLLAKIHPIHPDTLNELLQRSLKKYDITIPSGIIYTYNGQKQYSDNDSMSLKRPFLYWSHQRTLDVKGIVDVQAWIDIGPWHLFRNVHSGAFWSLLMFGVVAFWMIVTPWGKKDSNKVKFGNMLFDKIDRKVII
;
A
#
# COMPACT_ATOMS: atom_id res chain seq x y z
N MET A 1 22.39 39.59 -28.06
CA MET A 1 20.96 39.23 -27.98
C MET A 1 20.74 37.72 -28.06
N LEU A 2 21.40 36.98 -28.91
CA LEU A 2 21.26 35.53 -29.11
C LEU A 2 21.60 34.69 -27.86
N GLN A 3 22.68 35.02 -27.15
CA GLN A 3 23.16 34.31 -25.97
C GLN A 3 22.15 34.36 -24.80
N LYS A 4 21.47 35.50 -24.65
CA LYS A 4 20.41 35.66 -23.64
C LYS A 4 19.17 34.81 -23.92
N LYS A 5 18.80 34.65 -25.21
CA LYS A 5 17.71 33.75 -25.65
C LYS A 5 18.01 32.27 -25.40
N ILE A 6 19.25 31.84 -25.69
CA ILE A 6 19.68 30.45 -25.46
C ILE A 6 19.65 30.09 -23.98
N THR A 7 20.08 31.01 -23.10
CA THR A 7 20.03 30.79 -21.64
C THR A 7 18.58 30.69 -21.12
N THR A 8 17.66 31.48 -21.68
CA THR A 8 16.24 31.42 -21.32
C THR A 8 15.60 30.10 -21.75
N VAL A 9 15.86 29.63 -22.96
CA VAL A 9 15.35 28.34 -23.46
C VAL A 9 15.84 27.17 -22.59
N LYS A 10 17.13 27.17 -22.20
CA LYS A 10 17.69 26.15 -21.31
C LYS A 10 17.02 26.15 -19.94
N LYS A 11 16.75 27.32 -19.36
CA LYS A 11 16.04 27.44 -18.08
C LYS A 11 14.61 26.89 -18.17
N ILE A 12 13.90 27.20 -19.25
CA ILE A 12 12.54 26.69 -19.48
C ILE A 12 12.58 25.16 -19.61
N ALA A 13 13.51 24.61 -20.40
CA ALA A 13 13.66 23.17 -20.56
C ALA A 13 13.97 22.48 -19.22
N LEU A 14 14.82 23.06 -18.39
CA LEU A 14 15.13 22.54 -17.05
C LEU A 14 13.87 22.51 -16.16
N CYS A 15 13.08 23.60 -16.19
CA CYS A 15 11.82 23.65 -15.43
C CYS A 15 10.83 22.58 -15.92
N ILE A 16 10.71 22.36 -17.21
CA ILE A 16 9.83 21.32 -17.77
C ILE A 16 10.28 19.93 -17.29
N VAL A 17 11.57 19.62 -17.34
CA VAL A 17 12.12 18.35 -16.86
C VAL A 17 11.84 18.17 -15.35
N ALA A 18 12.09 19.20 -14.55
CA ALA A 18 11.82 19.14 -13.12
C ALA A 18 10.33 18.91 -12.80
N ILE A 19 9.44 19.58 -13.50
CA ILE A 19 7.99 19.40 -13.36
C ILE A 19 7.59 17.97 -13.78
N SER A 20 8.10 17.48 -14.91
CA SER A 20 7.80 16.12 -15.38
C SER A 20 8.28 15.05 -14.41
N MET A 21 9.45 15.23 -13.80
CA MET A 21 9.95 14.35 -12.75
C MET A 21 9.08 14.37 -11.50
N LEU A 22 8.63 15.56 -11.08
CA LEU A 22 7.74 15.70 -9.93
C LEU A 22 6.41 14.97 -10.17
N ILE A 23 5.83 15.16 -11.35
CA ILE A 23 4.58 14.49 -11.74
C ILE A 23 4.78 12.95 -11.78
N GLY A 24 5.86 12.48 -12.40
CA GLY A 24 6.17 11.05 -12.44
C GLY A 24 6.37 10.45 -11.05
N TYR A 25 7.05 11.17 -10.17
CA TYR A 25 7.26 10.74 -8.78
C TYR A 25 5.95 10.71 -7.98
N THR A 26 5.09 11.72 -8.11
CA THR A 26 3.79 11.72 -7.43
C THR A 26 2.89 10.58 -7.91
N PHE A 27 2.95 10.25 -9.20
CA PHE A 27 2.21 9.12 -9.76
C PHE A 27 2.70 7.78 -9.19
N LEU A 28 4.03 7.57 -9.10
CA LEU A 28 4.61 6.36 -8.50
C LEU A 28 4.21 6.22 -7.01
N LEU A 29 4.22 7.30 -6.25
CA LEU A 29 3.79 7.26 -4.86
C LEU A 29 2.30 6.94 -4.72
N TYR A 30 1.48 7.42 -5.64
CA TYR A 30 0.04 7.14 -5.64
C TYR A 30 -0.25 5.68 -5.95
N ASP A 31 0.42 5.11 -6.96
CA ASP A 31 0.29 3.71 -7.34
C ASP A 31 0.75 2.77 -6.23
N GLU A 32 1.90 3.08 -5.60
CA GLU A 32 2.41 2.34 -4.44
C GLU A 32 1.43 2.38 -3.26
N LYS A 33 0.86 3.55 -2.96
CA LYS A 33 -0.16 3.69 -1.92
C LYS A 33 -1.36 2.79 -2.19
N ASP A 34 -1.88 2.76 -3.41
CA ASP A 34 -3.03 1.92 -3.79
C ASP A 34 -2.69 0.42 -3.67
N THR A 35 -1.49 0.04 -4.05
CA THR A 35 -0.97 -1.32 -3.90
C THR A 35 -0.88 -1.74 -2.43
N LEU A 36 -0.34 -0.87 -1.55
CA LEU A 36 -0.26 -1.13 -0.11
C LEU A 36 -1.65 -1.28 0.53
N ILE A 37 -2.59 -0.42 0.14
CA ILE A 37 -3.97 -0.49 0.61
C ILE A 37 -4.60 -1.84 0.24
N LYS A 38 -4.54 -2.22 -1.03
CA LYS A 38 -5.08 -3.50 -1.52
C LYS A 38 -4.42 -4.70 -0.83
N ALA A 39 -3.10 -4.69 -0.75
CA ALA A 39 -2.37 -5.75 -0.07
C ALA A 39 -2.76 -5.88 1.41
N THR A 40 -3.01 -4.75 2.09
CA THR A 40 -3.46 -4.76 3.48
C THR A 40 -4.86 -5.36 3.63
N GLU A 41 -5.79 -5.02 2.74
CA GLU A 41 -7.15 -5.58 2.76
C GLU A 41 -7.12 -7.11 2.53
N TYR A 42 -6.34 -7.59 1.55
CA TYR A 42 -6.16 -9.03 1.30
C TYR A 42 -5.46 -9.75 2.46
N ALA A 43 -4.40 -9.16 2.99
CA ALA A 43 -3.68 -9.72 4.12
C ALA A 43 -4.57 -9.82 5.36
N LEU A 44 -5.39 -8.80 5.62
CA LEU A 44 -6.33 -8.80 6.74
C LEU A 44 -7.36 -9.94 6.60
N GLU A 45 -7.91 -10.13 5.40
CA GLU A 45 -8.88 -11.21 5.15
C GLU A 45 -8.24 -12.61 5.33
N GLU A 46 -7.03 -12.82 4.78
CA GLU A 46 -6.25 -14.06 4.96
C GLU A 46 -6.01 -14.35 6.45
N VAL A 47 -5.65 -13.32 7.21
CA VAL A 47 -5.28 -13.46 8.62
C VAL A 47 -6.50 -13.71 9.51
N ILE A 48 -7.61 -13.03 9.25
CA ILE A 48 -8.88 -13.30 9.96
C ILE A 48 -9.35 -14.74 9.71
N GLU A 49 -9.23 -15.21 8.46
CA GLU A 49 -9.61 -16.58 8.12
C GLU A 49 -8.71 -17.60 8.83
N LYS A 50 -7.40 -17.35 8.84
CA LYS A 50 -6.43 -18.22 9.51
C LYS A 50 -6.65 -18.26 11.02
N ASP A 51 -6.83 -17.13 11.66
CA ASP A 51 -7.13 -17.04 13.10
C ASP A 51 -8.44 -17.75 13.44
N PHE A 52 -9.46 -17.58 12.58
CA PHE A 52 -10.72 -18.28 12.74
C PHE A 52 -10.54 -19.80 12.69
N GLN A 53 -9.84 -20.31 11.68
CA GLN A 53 -9.59 -21.76 11.54
C GLN A 53 -8.82 -22.33 12.73
N GLU A 54 -7.85 -21.60 13.23
CA GLU A 54 -7.01 -22.01 14.36
C GLU A 54 -7.83 -22.10 15.66
N ARG A 55 -8.66 -21.07 15.96
CA ARG A 55 -9.56 -21.05 17.12
C ARG A 55 -10.69 -22.07 16.97
N GLU A 56 -11.28 -22.21 15.77
CA GLU A 56 -12.32 -23.18 15.48
C GLU A 56 -11.82 -24.60 15.73
N PHE A 57 -10.62 -24.94 15.23
CA PHE A 57 -10.03 -26.28 15.42
C PHE A 57 -9.75 -26.59 16.88
N THR A 58 -9.34 -25.59 17.66
CA THR A 58 -8.98 -25.77 19.08
C THR A 58 -10.21 -25.99 19.94
N GLU A 59 -11.30 -25.24 19.69
CA GLU A 59 -12.44 -25.16 20.62
C GLU A 59 -13.64 -25.99 20.20
N LEU A 60 -13.79 -26.31 18.90
CA LEU A 60 -15.02 -26.91 18.42
C LEU A 60 -14.81 -28.31 17.79
N LYS A 61 -15.55 -29.29 18.28
CA LYS A 61 -15.67 -30.62 17.67
C LYS A 61 -16.86 -30.63 16.70
N TYR A 62 -16.57 -30.80 15.40
CA TYR A 62 -17.62 -30.78 14.38
C TYR A 62 -18.31 -32.11 14.15
N ALA A 63 -19.65 -32.06 14.04
CA ALA A 63 -20.44 -33.07 13.32
C ALA A 63 -20.57 -32.61 11.85
N GLY A 64 -20.33 -33.52 10.90
CA GLY A 64 -20.13 -33.29 9.48
C GLY A 64 -21.08 -32.30 8.80
N ARG A 65 -20.51 -31.50 7.88
CA ARG A 65 -21.18 -30.46 7.09
C ARG A 65 -21.84 -31.00 5.82
N LYS A 66 -23.08 -30.55 5.53
CA LYS A 66 -23.68 -30.67 4.22
C LYS A 66 -23.38 -29.42 3.41
N LEU A 67 -22.71 -29.56 2.26
CA LEU A 67 -22.28 -28.46 1.40
C LEU A 67 -23.41 -27.97 0.48
N GLY A 68 -23.58 -26.65 0.33
CA GLY A 68 -24.38 -26.06 -0.73
C GLY A 68 -25.85 -25.80 -0.43
N ARG A 69 -26.27 -25.90 0.83
CA ARG A 69 -27.64 -25.58 1.23
C ARG A 69 -27.74 -24.11 1.63
N LYS A 70 -28.85 -23.47 1.27
CA LYS A 70 -29.20 -22.14 1.80
C LYS A 70 -30.07 -22.29 3.03
N VAL A 71 -29.78 -21.49 4.07
CA VAL A 71 -30.48 -21.51 5.34
C VAL A 71 -30.96 -20.09 5.71
N LYS A 72 -32.09 -19.99 6.39
CA LYS A 72 -32.60 -18.75 6.99
C LYS A 72 -32.34 -18.63 8.47
N GLY A 73 -31.89 -19.71 9.10
CA GLY A 73 -31.54 -19.73 10.50
C GLY A 73 -30.66 -20.92 10.85
N VAL A 74 -29.98 -20.80 11.97
CA VAL A 74 -29.13 -21.83 12.57
C VAL A 74 -29.41 -21.90 14.06
N THR A 75 -29.76 -23.07 14.57
CA THR A 75 -29.86 -23.35 15.99
C THR A 75 -28.57 -23.93 16.49
N VAL A 76 -28.02 -23.36 17.55
CA VAL A 76 -26.84 -23.87 18.23
C VAL A 76 -27.23 -24.39 19.60
N VAL A 77 -26.84 -25.62 19.89
CA VAL A 77 -27.03 -26.24 21.20
C VAL A 77 -25.74 -26.09 21.98
N THR A 78 -25.79 -25.42 23.11
CA THR A 78 -24.67 -25.24 24.04
C THR A 78 -25.01 -25.85 25.38
N GLU A 79 -24.05 -25.96 26.27
CA GLU A 79 -24.29 -26.41 27.65
C GLU A 79 -25.29 -25.52 28.42
N ASN A 80 -25.44 -24.27 27.99
CA ASN A 80 -26.37 -23.29 28.58
C ASN A 80 -27.76 -23.25 27.92
N GLY A 81 -28.01 -24.11 26.92
CA GLY A 81 -29.29 -24.19 26.22
C GLY A 81 -29.14 -24.04 24.71
N GLU A 82 -30.29 -23.87 24.06
CA GLU A 82 -30.39 -23.65 22.61
C GLU A 82 -30.46 -22.16 22.33
N GLU A 83 -29.68 -21.68 21.34
CA GLU A 83 -29.70 -20.31 20.85
C GLU A 83 -29.99 -20.32 19.35
N ASP A 84 -31.07 -19.63 18.92
CA ASP A 84 -31.51 -19.53 17.54
C ASP A 84 -30.97 -18.24 16.90
N PHE A 85 -30.44 -18.37 15.69
CA PHE A 85 -29.93 -17.26 14.88
C PHE A 85 -30.71 -17.22 13.57
N GLU A 86 -31.43 -16.12 13.34
CA GLU A 86 -32.16 -15.87 12.10
C GLU A 86 -31.40 -14.88 11.21
N PHE A 87 -31.53 -15.09 9.90
CA PHE A 87 -30.94 -14.21 8.88
C PHE A 87 -32.05 -13.56 8.09
N GLU A 88 -31.92 -12.28 7.75
CA GLU A 88 -32.91 -11.55 6.93
C GLU A 88 -33.11 -12.24 5.58
N ASP A 89 -32.00 -12.64 4.94
CA ASP A 89 -31.98 -13.37 3.69
C ASP A 89 -31.47 -14.80 3.86
N SER A 90 -31.82 -15.67 2.92
CA SER A 90 -31.31 -17.04 2.85
C SER A 90 -29.86 -17.04 2.39
N ILE A 91 -28.92 -17.38 3.28
CA ILE A 91 -27.48 -17.40 3.03
C ILE A 91 -26.93 -18.82 2.93
N ASP A 92 -25.72 -18.96 2.36
CA ASP A 92 -25.02 -20.27 2.32
C ASP A 92 -24.77 -20.78 3.74
N GLU A 93 -25.05 -22.05 3.98
CA GLU A 93 -24.90 -22.69 5.30
C GLU A 93 -23.49 -22.54 5.88
N ARG A 94 -22.45 -22.47 5.04
CA ARG A 94 -21.08 -22.25 5.49
C ARG A 94 -20.87 -20.84 6.01
N ILE A 95 -21.49 -19.84 5.36
CA ILE A 95 -21.42 -18.45 5.80
C ILE A 95 -22.19 -18.30 7.10
N ALA A 96 -23.40 -18.85 7.17
CA ALA A 96 -24.21 -18.85 8.38
C ALA A 96 -23.45 -19.47 9.56
N HIS A 97 -22.88 -20.65 9.33
CA HIS A 97 -22.09 -21.35 10.32
C HIS A 97 -20.89 -20.52 10.78
N ARG A 98 -20.13 -19.93 9.85
CA ARG A 98 -18.97 -19.08 10.17
C ARG A 98 -19.36 -17.89 11.05
N LEU A 99 -20.44 -17.17 10.70
CA LEU A 99 -20.91 -16.01 11.47
C LEU A 99 -21.33 -16.38 12.88
N VAL A 100 -22.07 -17.49 13.03
CA VAL A 100 -22.51 -18.00 14.33
C VAL A 100 -21.33 -18.51 15.14
N THR A 101 -20.41 -19.24 14.52
CA THR A 101 -19.18 -19.73 15.18
C THR A 101 -18.31 -18.57 15.68
N GLN A 102 -18.12 -17.52 14.89
CA GLN A 102 -17.39 -16.33 15.33
C GLN A 102 -18.02 -15.67 16.57
N TYR A 103 -19.35 -15.60 16.62
CA TYR A 103 -20.07 -15.11 17.79
C TYR A 103 -19.78 -15.96 19.04
N LEU A 104 -19.81 -17.28 18.91
CA LEU A 104 -19.52 -18.19 20.01
C LEU A 104 -18.05 -18.09 20.46
N LEU A 105 -17.13 -18.12 19.50
CA LEU A 105 -15.70 -17.99 19.77
C LEU A 105 -15.34 -16.66 20.44
N ALA A 106 -16.05 -15.58 20.10
CA ALA A 106 -15.82 -14.29 20.77
C ALA A 106 -16.14 -14.33 22.27
N LYS A 107 -17.02 -15.24 22.71
CA LYS A 107 -17.35 -15.42 24.12
C LYS A 107 -16.36 -16.32 24.88
N ILE A 108 -15.86 -17.40 24.25
CA ILE A 108 -15.03 -18.42 24.89
C ILE A 108 -13.54 -18.22 24.63
N HIS A 109 -13.19 -17.78 23.41
CA HIS A 109 -11.82 -17.55 22.95
C HIS A 109 -11.77 -16.31 22.04
N PRO A 110 -11.79 -15.11 22.63
CA PRO A 110 -11.81 -13.87 21.86
C PRO A 110 -10.54 -13.70 21.05
N ILE A 111 -10.62 -12.91 19.98
CA ILE A 111 -9.48 -12.53 19.17
C ILE A 111 -8.49 -11.72 20.03
N HIS A 112 -7.22 -12.09 19.99
CA HIS A 112 -6.14 -11.29 20.58
C HIS A 112 -5.57 -10.34 19.52
N PRO A 113 -5.74 -9.01 19.66
CA PRO A 113 -5.31 -8.04 18.67
C PRO A 113 -3.82 -8.12 18.34
N ASP A 114 -2.97 -8.39 19.35
CA ASP A 114 -1.51 -8.50 19.17
C ASP A 114 -1.14 -9.70 18.30
N THR A 115 -1.72 -10.85 18.59
CA THR A 115 -1.50 -12.07 17.79
C THR A 115 -1.97 -11.88 16.35
N LEU A 116 -3.16 -11.27 16.17
CA LEU A 116 -3.70 -10.97 14.86
C LEU A 116 -2.80 -9.98 14.10
N ASN A 117 -2.25 -8.97 14.78
CA ASN A 117 -1.30 -8.03 14.17
C ASN A 117 0.02 -8.68 13.78
N GLU A 118 0.56 -9.60 14.60
CA GLU A 118 1.73 -10.38 14.21
C GLU A 118 1.48 -11.21 12.94
N LEU A 119 0.32 -11.84 12.85
CA LEU A 119 -0.07 -12.57 11.64
C LEU A 119 -0.20 -11.64 10.43
N LEU A 120 -0.78 -10.43 10.63
CA LEU A 120 -0.88 -9.42 9.58
C LEU A 120 0.49 -8.96 9.10
N GLN A 121 1.41 -8.66 10.01
CA GLN A 121 2.78 -8.28 9.65
C GLN A 121 3.51 -9.40 8.90
N ARG A 122 3.32 -10.66 9.30
CA ARG A 122 3.88 -11.82 8.60
C ARG A 122 3.28 -11.97 7.20
N SER A 123 1.97 -11.76 7.05
CA SER A 123 1.31 -11.81 5.74
C SER A 123 1.78 -10.68 4.84
N LEU A 124 1.85 -9.43 5.33
CA LEU A 124 2.39 -8.30 4.58
C LEU A 124 3.84 -8.52 4.14
N LYS A 125 4.66 -9.13 5.00
CA LYS A 125 6.06 -9.46 4.67
C LYS A 125 6.20 -10.47 3.52
N LYS A 126 5.22 -11.34 3.29
CA LYS A 126 5.22 -12.22 2.09
C LYS A 126 5.14 -11.43 0.78
N TYR A 127 4.59 -10.23 0.83
CA TYR A 127 4.51 -9.29 -0.29
C TYR A 127 5.63 -8.25 -0.29
N ASP A 128 6.73 -8.50 0.46
CA ASP A 128 7.85 -7.58 0.67
C ASP A 128 7.45 -6.23 1.29
N ILE A 129 6.27 -6.16 1.91
CA ILE A 129 5.76 -4.97 2.57
C ILE A 129 6.22 -4.97 4.02
N THR A 130 6.99 -3.94 4.40
CA THR A 130 7.46 -3.74 5.78
C THR A 130 7.06 -2.34 6.24
N ILE A 131 5.84 -2.23 6.78
CA ILE A 131 5.26 -0.98 7.29
C ILE A 131 4.70 -1.22 8.69
N PRO A 132 4.68 -0.19 9.56
CA PRO A 132 3.97 -0.28 10.82
C PRO A 132 2.49 -0.53 10.57
N SER A 133 1.94 -1.49 11.30
CA SER A 133 0.53 -1.86 11.24
C SER A 133 0.00 -2.14 12.63
N GLY A 134 -1.31 -2.13 12.77
CA GLY A 134 -1.97 -2.56 13.98
C GLY A 134 -3.41 -2.98 13.72
N ILE A 135 -3.99 -3.62 14.72
CA ILE A 135 -5.36 -4.14 14.70
C ILE A 135 -6.18 -3.45 15.78
N ILE A 136 -7.43 -3.16 15.46
CA ILE A 136 -8.48 -2.84 16.41
C ILE A 136 -9.47 -3.98 16.39
N TYR A 137 -9.64 -4.61 17.51
CA TYR A 137 -10.70 -5.56 17.77
C TYR A 137 -11.80 -4.89 18.59
N THR A 138 -13.03 -4.97 18.14
CA THR A 138 -14.19 -4.43 18.86
C THR A 138 -15.10 -5.58 19.25
N TYR A 139 -15.41 -5.70 20.50
CA TYR A 139 -16.38 -6.65 21.02
C TYR A 139 -17.42 -5.91 21.86
N ASN A 140 -18.68 -6.03 21.48
CA ASN A 140 -19.81 -5.38 22.14
C ASN A 140 -19.57 -3.87 22.40
N GLY A 141 -18.99 -3.18 21.41
CA GLY A 141 -18.65 -1.75 21.46
C GLY A 141 -17.35 -1.41 22.22
N GLN A 142 -16.75 -2.37 22.90
CA GLN A 142 -15.46 -2.18 23.60
C GLN A 142 -14.30 -2.43 22.62
N LYS A 143 -13.40 -1.45 22.48
CA LYS A 143 -12.25 -1.51 21.58
C LYS A 143 -11.00 -1.97 22.32
N GLN A 144 -10.32 -2.94 21.73
CA GLN A 144 -8.99 -3.40 22.13
C GLN A 144 -8.03 -3.14 20.97
N TYR A 145 -6.84 -2.68 21.29
CA TYR A 145 -5.84 -2.31 20.29
C TYR A 145 -4.65 -3.24 20.40
N SER A 146 -4.08 -3.64 19.25
CA SER A 146 -2.74 -4.21 19.24
C SER A 146 -1.74 -3.10 19.55
N ASP A 147 -0.75 -3.38 20.35
CA ASP A 147 0.16 -2.39 20.93
C ASP A 147 -0.57 -1.35 21.79
N ASN A 148 -0.23 -1.33 23.06
CA ASN A 148 -0.79 -0.42 24.08
C ASN A 148 -0.50 1.06 23.79
N ASP A 149 0.02 1.38 22.61
CA ASP A 149 0.46 2.72 22.26
C ASP A 149 -0.67 3.49 21.55
N SER A 150 -1.61 4.00 22.37
CA SER A 150 -2.64 4.94 21.90
C SER A 150 -2.03 6.19 21.22
N MET A 151 -0.73 6.42 21.32
CA MET A 151 0.01 7.45 20.59
C MET A 151 0.20 7.09 19.10
N SER A 152 0.24 5.82 18.74
CA SER A 152 0.37 5.40 17.34
C SER A 152 -0.83 5.86 16.50
N LEU A 153 -2.02 5.98 17.11
CA LEU A 153 -3.26 6.41 16.46
C LEU A 153 -3.31 7.90 16.09
N LYS A 154 -2.38 8.71 16.56
CA LYS A 154 -2.29 10.15 16.25
C LYS A 154 -1.38 10.47 15.06
N ARG A 155 -0.83 9.46 14.39
CA ARG A 155 0.03 9.68 13.21
C ARG A 155 -0.77 10.24 12.04
N PRO A 156 -0.24 11.23 11.30
CA PRO A 156 -1.01 11.94 10.27
C PRO A 156 -1.26 11.13 8.99
N PHE A 157 -0.57 10.00 8.81
CA PHE A 157 -0.60 9.21 7.56
C PHE A 157 -1.14 7.80 7.76
N LEU A 158 -2.05 7.61 8.72
CA LEU A 158 -2.69 6.31 8.91
C LEU A 158 -3.76 6.08 7.85
N TYR A 159 -3.68 4.92 7.23
CA TYR A 159 -4.78 4.33 6.47
C TYR A 159 -5.50 3.33 7.36
N TRP A 160 -6.82 3.35 7.32
CA TRP A 160 -7.70 2.43 8.03
C TRP A 160 -8.35 1.50 7.01
N SER A 161 -8.24 0.20 7.22
CA SER A 161 -8.95 -0.79 6.41
C SER A 161 -10.46 -0.66 6.60
N HIS A 162 -11.22 -1.31 5.73
CA HIS A 162 -12.64 -1.47 5.97
C HIS A 162 -12.87 -2.25 7.26
N GLN A 163 -13.82 -1.79 8.07
CA GLN A 163 -14.27 -2.51 9.25
C GLN A 163 -14.95 -3.80 8.80
N ARG A 164 -14.52 -4.93 9.35
CA ARG A 164 -15.03 -6.26 9.05
C ARG A 164 -15.84 -6.77 10.23
N THR A 165 -17.15 -6.85 10.07
CA THR A 165 -18.04 -7.51 11.03
C THR A 165 -17.95 -9.02 10.82
N LEU A 166 -17.61 -9.74 11.88
CA LEU A 166 -17.27 -11.16 11.81
C LEU A 166 -18.41 -12.08 12.24
N ASP A 167 -19.34 -11.58 13.05
CA ASP A 167 -20.37 -12.37 13.67
C ASP A 167 -21.78 -12.03 13.20
N VAL A 168 -22.73 -12.90 13.54
CA VAL A 168 -24.14 -12.79 13.15
C VAL A 168 -24.88 -11.62 13.84
N LYS A 169 -24.42 -11.21 15.04
CA LYS A 169 -25.08 -10.14 15.83
C LYS A 169 -24.45 -8.75 15.59
N GLY A 170 -23.39 -8.68 14.80
CA GLY A 170 -22.71 -7.42 14.51
C GLY A 170 -22.00 -6.80 15.72
N ILE A 171 -21.59 -7.62 16.69
CA ILE A 171 -20.91 -7.17 17.90
C ILE A 171 -19.40 -7.42 17.88
N VAL A 172 -18.91 -8.19 16.89
CA VAL A 172 -17.52 -8.54 16.71
C VAL A 172 -16.99 -7.90 15.44
N ASP A 173 -16.16 -6.89 15.58
CA ASP A 173 -15.55 -6.19 14.46
C ASP A 173 -14.03 -6.20 14.54
N VAL A 174 -13.42 -6.27 13.38
CA VAL A 174 -11.97 -6.13 13.22
C VAL A 174 -11.67 -5.06 12.17
N GLN A 175 -10.71 -4.21 12.47
CA GLN A 175 -10.20 -3.20 11.58
C GLN A 175 -8.68 -3.14 11.70
N ALA A 176 -7.97 -3.08 10.58
CA ALA A 176 -6.53 -2.85 10.58
C ALA A 176 -6.22 -1.39 10.28
N TRP A 177 -5.04 -0.95 10.72
CA TRP A 177 -4.44 0.28 10.27
C TRP A 177 -3.00 0.05 9.83
N ILE A 178 -2.52 0.85 8.90
CA ILE A 178 -1.14 0.88 8.44
C ILE A 178 -0.64 2.33 8.35
N ASP A 179 0.65 2.54 8.59
CA ASP A 179 1.29 3.84 8.43
C ASP A 179 1.85 3.97 7.00
N ILE A 180 1.14 4.74 6.17
CA ILE A 180 1.52 5.05 4.78
C ILE A 180 2.28 6.37 4.68
N GLY A 181 3.03 6.76 5.71
CA GLY A 181 3.84 7.96 5.69
C GLY A 181 4.80 8.00 4.49
N PRO A 182 5.21 9.21 4.04
CA PRO A 182 6.04 9.38 2.82
C PRO A 182 7.32 8.54 2.84
N TRP A 183 7.93 8.36 4.01
CA TRP A 183 9.13 7.55 4.16
C TRP A 183 8.87 6.06 3.91
N HIS A 184 7.74 5.55 4.37
CA HIS A 184 7.36 4.15 4.16
C HIS A 184 7.01 3.89 2.69
N LEU A 185 6.28 4.82 2.06
CA LEU A 185 6.01 4.76 0.63
C LEU A 185 7.31 4.78 -0.18
N PHE A 186 8.22 5.71 0.13
CA PHE A 186 9.50 5.82 -0.56
C PHE A 186 10.34 4.53 -0.48
N ARG A 187 10.35 3.88 0.68
CA ARG A 187 11.11 2.64 0.88
C ARG A 187 10.55 1.45 0.11
N ASN A 188 9.23 1.41 -0.09
CA ASN A 188 8.53 0.32 -0.78
C ASN A 188 8.38 0.55 -2.28
N VAL A 189 8.57 1.79 -2.78
CA VAL A 189 8.57 2.04 -4.23
C VAL A 189 9.55 1.10 -4.91
N HIS A 190 9.07 0.36 -5.89
CA HIS A 190 9.89 -0.57 -6.66
C HIS A 190 11.14 0.14 -7.18
N SER A 191 12.29 -0.25 -6.65
CA SER A 191 13.58 0.41 -6.87
C SER A 191 13.88 0.67 -8.36
N GLY A 192 13.43 -0.21 -9.25
CA GLY A 192 13.65 -0.08 -10.70
C GLY A 192 12.95 1.14 -11.33
N ALA A 193 11.69 1.39 -10.99
CA ALA A 193 10.94 2.54 -11.51
C ALA A 193 11.52 3.87 -10.98
N PHE A 194 11.88 3.90 -9.71
CA PHE A 194 12.53 5.06 -9.10
C PHE A 194 13.87 5.36 -9.75
N TRP A 195 14.75 4.36 -9.90
CA TRP A 195 16.05 4.53 -10.52
C TRP A 195 15.97 4.93 -11.98
N SER A 196 14.99 4.38 -12.74
CA SER A 196 14.78 4.77 -14.13
C SER A 196 14.38 6.23 -14.28
N LEU A 197 13.47 6.71 -13.42
CA LEU A 197 13.05 8.12 -13.38
C LEU A 197 14.22 9.04 -13.03
N LEU A 198 15.01 8.68 -12.03
CA LEU A 198 16.18 9.43 -11.60
C LEU A 198 17.24 9.49 -12.70
N MET A 199 17.54 8.38 -13.36
CA MET A 199 18.47 8.32 -14.51
C MET A 199 18.00 9.16 -15.66
N PHE A 200 16.68 9.12 -16.00
CA PHE A 200 16.11 9.98 -17.01
C PHE A 200 16.32 11.47 -16.68
N GLY A 201 16.09 11.87 -15.43
CA GLY A 201 16.32 13.25 -14.97
C GLY A 201 17.79 13.67 -15.08
N VAL A 202 18.73 12.80 -14.68
CA VAL A 202 20.18 13.06 -14.78
C VAL A 202 20.60 13.22 -16.24
N VAL A 203 20.16 12.33 -17.12
CA VAL A 203 20.49 12.41 -18.56
C VAL A 203 19.91 13.67 -19.19
N ALA A 204 18.66 14.00 -18.90
CA ALA A 204 18.01 15.22 -19.40
C ALA A 204 18.71 16.48 -18.87
N PHE A 205 19.04 16.51 -17.57
CA PHE A 205 19.81 17.59 -16.96
C PHE A 205 21.19 17.73 -17.65
N TRP A 206 21.91 16.63 -17.85
CA TRP A 206 23.20 16.63 -18.51
C TRP A 206 23.13 17.14 -19.94
N MET A 207 22.13 16.73 -20.73
CA MET A 207 21.92 17.25 -22.08
C MET A 207 21.63 18.76 -22.12
N ILE A 208 20.94 19.30 -21.11
CA ILE A 208 20.60 20.73 -21.04
C ILE A 208 21.82 21.56 -20.59
N VAL A 209 22.59 21.04 -19.62
CA VAL A 209 23.73 21.78 -19.02
C VAL A 209 24.98 21.71 -19.90
N THR A 210 25.24 20.56 -20.56
CA THR A 210 26.38 20.47 -21.45
C THR A 210 26.25 21.48 -22.59
N PRO A 211 27.24 22.34 -22.78
CA PRO A 211 27.27 23.20 -23.94
C PRO A 211 27.35 22.27 -25.17
N TRP A 212 26.29 22.25 -25.97
CA TRP A 212 26.41 21.65 -27.31
C TRP A 212 27.54 22.41 -27.97
N GLY A 213 28.68 21.71 -28.07
CA GLY A 213 29.89 22.29 -28.61
C GLY A 213 29.55 22.98 -29.92
N LYS A 214 29.65 24.29 -29.96
CA LYS A 214 29.91 24.94 -31.21
C LYS A 214 31.19 24.28 -31.70
N LYS A 215 31.09 23.25 -32.54
CA LYS A 215 32.13 23.00 -33.52
C LYS A 215 32.26 24.35 -34.19
N ASP A 216 33.35 25.06 -33.93
CA ASP A 216 33.73 26.23 -34.72
C ASP A 216 33.98 25.74 -36.17
N SER A 217 32.89 25.30 -36.80
CA SER A 217 32.90 24.84 -38.21
C SER A 217 33.34 25.98 -39.18
N ASN A 218 33.41 27.17 -38.59
CA ASN A 218 33.82 28.36 -39.35
C ASN A 218 35.34 28.63 -39.28
N LYS A 219 36.05 27.90 -38.39
CA LYS A 219 37.51 28.03 -38.32
C LYS A 219 38.17 26.82 -38.96
N VAL A 220 38.91 27.03 -40.02
CA VAL A 220 39.70 25.99 -40.68
C VAL A 220 41.18 26.24 -40.37
N LYS A 221 41.81 25.23 -39.79
CA LYS A 221 43.23 25.28 -39.47
C LYS A 221 44.03 24.79 -40.68
N PHE A 222 44.86 25.65 -41.18
CA PHE A 222 45.86 25.32 -42.19
C PHE A 222 47.27 25.55 -41.59
N GLY A 223 47.94 24.48 -41.26
CA GLY A 223 49.23 24.57 -40.57
C GLY A 223 49.11 25.30 -39.25
N ASN A 224 49.87 26.39 -39.04
CA ASN A 224 49.82 27.25 -37.87
C ASN A 224 48.81 28.40 -38.00
N MET A 225 48.08 28.51 -39.10
CA MET A 225 47.11 29.59 -39.36
C MET A 225 45.68 29.10 -39.14
N LEU A 226 44.86 29.93 -38.47
CA LEU A 226 43.46 29.72 -38.21
C LEU A 226 42.65 30.67 -39.12
N PHE A 227 41.87 30.13 -40.06
CA PHE A 227 41.04 30.89 -40.98
C PHE A 227 39.61 30.96 -40.49
N ASP A 228 39.08 32.17 -40.23
CA ASP A 228 37.69 32.35 -39.89
C ASP A 228 36.88 32.65 -41.15
N LYS A 229 36.00 31.71 -41.52
CA LYS A 229 35.18 31.80 -42.75
C LYS A 229 34.19 32.96 -42.76
N ILE A 230 33.78 33.44 -41.57
CA ILE A 230 32.77 34.51 -41.47
C ILE A 230 33.43 35.87 -41.60
N ASP A 231 34.50 36.08 -40.89
CA ASP A 231 35.17 37.38 -40.85
C ASP A 231 36.25 37.55 -41.92
N ARG A 232 36.51 36.54 -42.74
CA ARG A 232 37.60 36.50 -43.78
C ARG A 232 38.97 36.97 -43.22
N LYS A 233 39.19 36.75 -41.95
CA LYS A 233 40.43 37.14 -41.28
C LYS A 233 41.34 35.93 -41.06
N VAL A 234 42.60 36.12 -41.31
CA VAL A 234 43.65 35.16 -40.96
C VAL A 234 44.22 35.58 -39.60
N ILE A 235 44.21 34.66 -38.64
CA ILE A 235 44.83 34.86 -37.34
C ILE A 235 46.11 34.04 -37.35
N ILE A 236 47.25 34.70 -37.25
CA ILE A 236 48.58 34.12 -37.26
C ILE A 236 48.99 33.84 -35.84
#